data_b96172dbdc871f9b9b441d5f2dc64735
#
_entry.id   b96172dbdc871f9b9b441d5f2dc64735
#
_cell.length_a   1.000
_cell.length_b   1.000
_cell.length_c   1.000
_cell.angle_alpha   90.00
_cell.angle_beta   90.00
_cell.angle_gamma   90.00
#
_symmetry.space_group_name_H-M   'P 1'
#
loop_
_entity.id
_entity.type
_entity.pdbx_description
1 polymer ?
#
loop_
_entity_poly.entity_id
_entity_poly.type
_entity_poly.pdbx_seq_one_letter_code
_entity_poly.pdbx_strand_id
1 'polypeptide(L)'
;MVMKHFFILCILTLLFSGTVSEGLAMEKEVLLKFENGDVIYRIEDTVVIDFLDKRDVLSSSLFNGGWRNDLQAVLNHHPAKEQEAMTVEGYFANMNRLCKKLGYDAGKVSTMGTGVPMKNIAIKQAAYEGIRVTAVVTAGAEGNPGRVGDKAVYNAIAKEKLPRPGTINIMLYFNCDMPPGILARALVTATEAKTAALQELILGSRYSSGLAT
;
A
#
# COMPACT_ATOMS: atom_id res chain seq x y z
N MET A 1 37.49 70.26 -33.69
CA MET A 1 38.21 69.08 -33.15
C MET A 1 37.45 68.60 -31.92
N VAL A 2 36.57 67.67 -32.12
CA VAL A 2 35.57 67.21 -31.09
C VAL A 2 36.06 65.86 -30.59
N MET A 3 36.51 65.78 -29.35
CA MET A 3 36.87 64.51 -28.65
C MET A 3 35.60 63.81 -28.18
N LYS A 4 35.33 62.63 -28.72
CA LYS A 4 34.27 61.72 -28.28
C LYS A 4 34.78 60.89 -27.11
N HIS A 5 34.16 61.05 -25.95
CA HIS A 5 34.39 60.21 -24.77
C HIS A 5 33.58 58.93 -24.93
N PHE A 6 34.29 57.77 -24.97
CA PHE A 6 33.70 56.44 -24.91
C PHE A 6 33.50 56.04 -23.43
N PHE A 7 32.24 55.91 -22.97
CA PHE A 7 31.93 55.29 -21.69
C PHE A 7 31.85 53.76 -21.87
N ILE A 8 32.75 53.04 -21.29
CA ILE A 8 32.68 51.58 -21.20
C ILE A 8 31.86 51.26 -19.93
N LEU A 9 30.63 50.73 -20.13
CA LEU A 9 29.77 50.22 -19.07
C LEU A 9 30.10 48.75 -18.85
N CYS A 10 30.88 48.43 -17.80
CA CYS A 10 31.07 47.08 -17.35
C CYS A 10 29.81 46.57 -16.67
N ILE A 11 29.02 45.74 -17.37
CA ILE A 11 27.93 44.96 -16.75
C ILE A 11 28.54 43.74 -16.10
N LEU A 12 28.63 43.78 -14.76
CA LEU A 12 29.02 42.63 -13.94
C LEU A 12 27.80 41.70 -13.82
N THR A 13 27.71 40.69 -14.68
CA THR A 13 26.73 39.62 -14.55
C THR A 13 27.19 38.66 -13.44
N LEU A 14 26.62 38.82 -12.25
CA LEU A 14 26.68 37.86 -11.16
C LEU A 14 25.90 36.60 -11.58
N LEU A 15 26.61 35.59 -12.06
CA LEU A 15 26.06 34.23 -12.20
C LEU A 15 25.85 33.64 -10.79
N PHE A 16 24.64 33.75 -10.29
CA PHE A 16 24.18 33.00 -9.14
C PHE A 16 24.01 31.56 -9.61
N SER A 17 25.03 30.71 -9.49
CA SER A 17 24.90 29.26 -9.61
C SER A 17 24.25 28.72 -8.33
N GLY A 18 22.94 28.94 -8.19
CA GLY A 18 22.14 28.22 -7.25
C GLY A 18 22.08 26.77 -7.72
N THR A 19 22.82 25.87 -7.06
CA THR A 19 22.57 24.44 -7.16
C THR A 19 21.19 24.17 -6.56
N VAL A 20 20.17 24.20 -7.41
CA VAL A 20 18.88 23.60 -7.06
C VAL A 20 19.19 22.11 -6.93
N SER A 21 19.21 21.62 -5.70
CA SER A 21 19.13 20.21 -5.42
C SER A 21 17.77 19.76 -5.97
N GLU A 22 17.75 19.27 -7.21
CA GLU A 22 16.62 18.51 -7.71
C GLU A 22 16.52 17.26 -6.82
N GLY A 23 15.67 17.35 -5.80
CA GLY A 23 15.20 16.17 -5.12
C GLY A 23 14.63 15.26 -6.19
N LEU A 24 15.29 14.11 -6.47
CA LEU A 24 14.77 13.11 -7.41
C LEU A 24 13.32 12.85 -7.03
N ALA A 25 12.39 13.35 -7.85
CA ALA A 25 10.99 13.02 -7.70
C ALA A 25 10.87 11.51 -7.79
N MET A 26 10.31 10.88 -6.76
CA MET A 26 10.12 9.43 -6.76
C MET A 26 9.22 9.06 -7.94
N GLU A 27 9.71 8.17 -8.81
CA GLU A 27 8.99 7.77 -10.01
C GLU A 27 7.74 6.96 -9.63
N LYS A 28 6.58 7.45 -10.07
CA LYS A 28 5.28 6.78 -9.91
C LYS A 28 4.99 5.96 -11.15
N GLU A 29 4.93 4.64 -11.00
CA GLU A 29 4.46 3.74 -12.05
C GLU A 29 2.95 3.56 -11.95
N VAL A 30 2.20 4.11 -12.90
CA VAL A 30 0.74 3.95 -12.96
C VAL A 30 0.41 2.53 -13.44
N LEU A 31 -0.29 1.77 -12.59
CA LEU A 31 -0.71 0.40 -12.86
C LEU A 31 -2.11 0.34 -13.47
N LEU A 32 -3.02 1.22 -13.01
CA LEU A 32 -4.39 1.29 -13.50
C LEU A 32 -4.98 2.68 -13.22
N LYS A 33 -5.77 3.19 -14.16
CA LYS A 33 -6.61 4.40 -13.99
C LYS A 33 -8.07 4.03 -14.11
N PHE A 34 -8.90 4.57 -13.24
CA PHE A 34 -10.35 4.40 -13.26
C PHE A 34 -11.03 5.60 -13.94
N GLU A 35 -12.23 5.39 -14.48
CA GLU A 35 -13.00 6.42 -15.19
C GLU A 35 -13.37 7.61 -14.28
N ASN A 36 -13.50 7.38 -12.99
CA ASN A 36 -13.80 8.39 -11.97
C ASN A 36 -12.56 9.19 -11.50
N GLY A 37 -11.39 8.94 -12.10
CA GLY A 37 -10.16 9.64 -11.77
C GLY A 37 -9.31 9.00 -10.68
N ASP A 38 -9.79 7.99 -9.97
CA ASP A 38 -8.98 7.23 -9.01
C ASP A 38 -7.86 6.49 -9.74
N VAL A 39 -6.73 6.26 -9.06
CA VAL A 39 -5.55 5.68 -9.68
C VAL A 39 -4.92 4.62 -8.79
N ILE A 40 -4.53 3.50 -9.37
CA ILE A 40 -3.61 2.56 -8.73
C ILE A 40 -2.22 2.81 -9.29
N TYR A 41 -1.26 3.09 -8.43
CA TYR A 41 0.12 3.24 -8.82
C TYR A 41 1.07 2.53 -7.87
N ARG A 42 2.26 2.20 -8.36
CA ARG A 42 3.38 1.73 -7.57
C ARG A 42 4.43 2.84 -7.44
N ILE A 43 4.98 2.98 -6.26
CA ILE A 43 6.09 3.87 -5.97
C ILE A 43 7.02 3.17 -4.99
N GLU A 44 8.25 2.91 -5.40
CA GLU A 44 9.19 2.06 -4.64
C GLU A 44 8.51 0.73 -4.21
N ASP A 45 8.59 0.40 -2.94
CA ASP A 45 8.00 -0.81 -2.34
C ASP A 45 6.56 -0.57 -1.78
N THR A 46 5.80 0.34 -2.39
CA THR A 46 4.42 0.66 -2.00
C THR A 46 3.50 0.65 -3.21
N VAL A 47 2.35 0.01 -3.07
CA VAL A 47 1.22 0.18 -3.98
C VAL A 47 0.16 1.03 -3.31
N VAL A 48 -0.35 1.98 -4.03
CA VAL A 48 -1.32 2.97 -3.58
C VAL A 48 -2.57 2.89 -4.43
N ILE A 49 -3.73 2.83 -3.81
CA ILE A 49 -5.00 3.19 -4.44
C ILE A 49 -5.30 4.62 -3.98
N ASP A 50 -5.15 5.56 -4.89
CA ASP A 50 -5.30 6.99 -4.66
C ASP A 50 -6.69 7.43 -5.09
N PHE A 51 -7.41 8.09 -4.21
CA PHE A 51 -8.79 8.50 -4.42
C PHE A 51 -8.85 9.98 -4.82
N LEU A 52 -9.51 10.28 -5.94
CA LEU A 52 -9.80 11.65 -6.33
C LEU A 52 -10.87 12.27 -5.42
N ASP A 53 -11.88 11.49 -5.08
CA ASP A 53 -13.01 11.89 -4.24
C ASP A 53 -13.16 10.96 -3.04
N LYS A 54 -14.09 11.30 -2.14
CA LYS A 54 -14.41 10.47 -0.97
C LYS A 54 -14.89 9.09 -1.39
N ARG A 55 -14.40 8.07 -0.69
CA ARG A 55 -14.79 6.66 -0.86
C ARG A 55 -15.16 6.04 0.48
N ASP A 56 -16.17 5.20 0.46
CA ASP A 56 -16.46 4.30 1.59
C ASP A 56 -15.44 3.16 1.56
N VAL A 57 -14.69 3.03 2.63
CA VAL A 57 -13.64 2.02 2.79
C VAL A 57 -13.90 1.23 4.07
N LEU A 58 -13.89 -0.10 3.96
CA LEU A 58 -13.82 -1.01 5.09
C LEU A 58 -12.47 -1.74 5.05
N SER A 59 -11.66 -1.56 6.08
CA SER A 59 -10.31 -2.13 6.16
C SER A 59 -10.08 -2.86 7.48
N SER A 60 -9.44 -4.03 7.41
CA SER A 60 -8.94 -4.77 8.58
C SER A 60 -7.51 -4.39 8.97
N SER A 61 -6.94 -3.34 8.36
CA SER A 61 -5.58 -2.91 8.68
C SER A 61 -5.46 -2.35 10.10
N LEU A 62 -4.26 -2.53 10.68
CA LEU A 62 -3.95 -1.99 12.00
C LEU A 62 -3.85 -0.45 11.97
N PHE A 63 -3.32 0.11 10.86
CA PHE A 63 -3.18 1.56 10.70
C PHE A 63 -4.41 2.14 10.02
N ASN A 64 -5.22 2.87 10.78
CA ASN A 64 -6.48 3.51 10.37
C ASN A 64 -7.47 2.56 9.67
N GLY A 65 -7.60 1.34 10.20
CA GLY A 65 -8.63 0.40 9.77
C GLY A 65 -10.02 0.77 10.25
N GLY A 66 -10.97 -0.14 10.04
CA GLY A 66 -12.38 0.06 10.29
C GLY A 66 -13.12 0.63 9.08
N TRP A 67 -14.35 1.07 9.30
CA TRP A 67 -15.12 1.78 8.27
C TRP A 67 -14.76 3.27 8.27
N ARG A 68 -14.41 3.80 7.11
CA ARG A 68 -13.99 5.17 6.89
C ARG A 68 -14.57 5.70 5.57
N ASN A 69 -14.89 7.00 5.51
CA ASN A 69 -15.37 7.68 4.29
C ASN A 69 -14.60 8.99 4.01
N ASP A 70 -13.47 9.16 4.67
CA ASP A 70 -12.65 10.37 4.60
C ASP A 70 -11.20 10.09 4.17
N LEU A 71 -10.92 8.86 3.72
CA LEU A 71 -9.58 8.47 3.29
C LEU A 71 -9.23 9.10 1.94
N GLN A 72 -7.97 9.52 1.81
CA GLN A 72 -7.34 9.95 0.56
C GLN A 72 -6.77 8.77 -0.23
N ALA A 73 -6.29 7.75 0.49
CA ALA A 73 -5.67 6.59 -0.14
C ALA A 73 -5.71 5.33 0.75
N VAL A 74 -5.53 4.18 0.10
CA VAL A 74 -5.21 2.90 0.76
C VAL A 74 -3.87 2.41 0.25
N LEU A 75 -2.98 2.02 1.15
CA LEU A 75 -1.63 1.60 0.84
C LEU A 75 -1.39 0.12 1.20
N ASN A 76 -0.61 -0.57 0.36
CA ASN A 76 0.03 -1.83 0.69
C ASN A 76 1.54 -1.63 0.56
N HIS A 77 2.26 -1.76 1.68
CA HIS A 77 3.68 -1.41 1.78
C HIS A 77 4.55 -2.59 2.20
N HIS A 78 5.65 -2.80 1.49
CA HIS A 78 6.69 -3.76 1.85
C HIS A 78 7.90 -3.03 2.42
N PRO A 79 8.16 -3.09 3.75
CA PRO A 79 9.33 -2.47 4.34
C PRO A 79 10.59 -3.29 4.01
N ALA A 80 11.37 -2.86 3.02
CA ALA A 80 12.44 -3.66 2.42
C ALA A 80 13.63 -3.98 3.33
N LYS A 81 13.85 -3.31 4.46
CA LYS A 81 15.08 -3.48 5.26
C LYS A 81 14.92 -3.36 6.79
N GLU A 82 13.78 -2.96 7.33
CA GLU A 82 13.67 -2.59 8.76
C GLU A 82 12.89 -3.62 9.60
N GLN A 83 13.01 -4.91 9.30
CA GLN A 83 12.29 -5.96 10.05
C GLN A 83 13.07 -6.47 11.27
N GLU A 84 13.77 -5.62 11.99
CA GLU A 84 14.07 -5.92 13.39
C GLU A 84 12.81 -5.71 14.22
N ALA A 85 12.46 -6.71 15.04
CA ALA A 85 11.29 -6.81 15.91
C ALA A 85 10.43 -5.53 16.01
N MET A 86 9.54 -5.32 15.05
CA MET A 86 8.75 -4.11 14.96
C MET A 86 7.71 -4.12 16.07
N THR A 87 7.83 -3.20 17.02
CA THR A 87 6.77 -2.95 18.01
C THR A 87 5.57 -2.29 17.32
N VAL A 88 4.41 -2.32 17.98
CA VAL A 88 3.20 -1.62 17.47
C VAL A 88 3.49 -0.13 17.28
N GLU A 89 4.14 0.50 18.24
CA GLU A 89 4.52 1.92 18.20
C GLU A 89 5.49 2.19 17.03
N GLY A 90 6.47 1.32 16.82
CA GLY A 90 7.41 1.39 15.70
C GLY A 90 6.70 1.26 14.36
N TYR A 91 5.73 0.36 14.26
CA TYR A 91 4.90 0.23 13.07
C TYR A 91 4.13 1.52 12.75
N PHE A 92 3.45 2.11 13.75
CA PHE A 92 2.73 3.38 13.55
C PHE A 92 3.66 4.52 13.17
N ALA A 93 4.83 4.63 13.80
CA ALA A 93 5.84 5.63 13.46
C ALA A 93 6.32 5.48 12.01
N ASN A 94 6.54 4.24 11.55
CA ASN A 94 6.93 3.95 10.17
C ASN A 94 5.84 4.35 9.17
N MET A 95 4.58 3.99 9.45
CA MET A 95 3.47 4.35 8.57
C MET A 95 3.26 5.87 8.49
N ASN A 96 3.40 6.59 9.60
CA ASN A 96 3.36 8.05 9.61
C ASN A 96 4.49 8.65 8.73
N ARG A 97 5.72 8.13 8.83
CA ARG A 97 6.84 8.57 7.98
C ARG A 97 6.58 8.29 6.50
N LEU A 98 6.04 7.10 6.19
CA LEU A 98 5.68 6.72 4.84
C LEU A 98 4.64 7.66 4.25
N CYS A 99 3.54 7.92 4.95
CA CYS A 99 2.50 8.85 4.51
C CYS A 99 3.08 10.23 4.21
N LYS A 100 3.90 10.77 5.13
CA LYS A 100 4.57 12.06 4.94
C LYS A 100 5.50 12.05 3.72
N LYS A 101 6.29 10.98 3.53
CA LYS A 101 7.18 10.81 2.37
C LYS A 101 6.39 10.82 1.06
N LEU A 102 5.21 10.23 1.04
CA LEU A 102 4.34 10.13 -0.14
C LEU A 102 3.45 11.38 -0.33
N GLY A 103 3.46 12.33 0.60
CA GLY A 103 2.69 13.58 0.53
C GLY A 103 1.24 13.44 1.02
N TYR A 104 0.91 12.40 1.79
CA TYR A 104 -0.42 12.19 2.36
C TYR A 104 -0.52 12.67 3.81
N ASP A 105 -1.73 13.09 4.19
CA ASP A 105 -2.11 13.20 5.59
C ASP A 105 -2.24 11.78 6.19
N ALA A 106 -1.40 11.46 7.16
CA ALA A 106 -1.38 10.15 7.79
C ALA A 106 -2.73 9.77 8.44
N GLY A 107 -3.51 10.75 8.90
CA GLY A 107 -4.85 10.53 9.45
C GLY A 107 -5.88 10.13 8.38
N LYS A 108 -5.57 10.32 7.09
CA LYS A 108 -6.46 10.05 5.96
C LYS A 108 -5.96 8.93 5.04
N VAL A 109 -5.15 8.05 5.56
CA VAL A 109 -4.62 6.90 4.82
C VAL A 109 -4.78 5.64 5.66
N SER A 110 -5.28 4.56 5.07
CA SER A 110 -5.24 3.22 5.67
C SER A 110 -4.11 2.41 5.04
N THR A 111 -3.28 1.76 5.87
CA THR A 111 -2.08 1.08 5.37
C THR A 111 -1.99 -0.35 5.86
N MET A 112 -1.72 -1.27 4.94
CA MET A 112 -1.34 -2.65 5.22
C MET A 112 0.16 -2.84 5.03
N GLY A 113 0.79 -3.55 5.97
CA GLY A 113 2.16 -4.02 5.81
C GLY A 113 2.20 -5.41 5.18
N THR A 114 3.22 -5.70 4.37
CA THR A 114 3.40 -7.04 3.78
C THR A 114 4.87 -7.44 3.75
N GLY A 115 5.15 -8.74 3.88
CA GLY A 115 6.47 -9.32 3.63
C GLY A 115 6.75 -9.60 2.14
N VAL A 116 5.83 -9.26 1.24
CA VAL A 116 5.92 -9.57 -0.18
C VAL A 116 6.40 -8.36 -0.96
N PRO A 117 7.50 -8.47 -1.74
CA PRO A 117 7.96 -7.38 -2.61
C PRO A 117 6.88 -6.93 -3.60
N MET A 118 6.73 -5.62 -3.79
CA MET A 118 5.67 -5.04 -4.64
C MET A 118 5.77 -5.42 -6.13
N LYS A 119 6.91 -5.91 -6.60
CA LYS A 119 7.04 -6.49 -7.95
C LYS A 119 6.18 -7.74 -8.17
N ASN A 120 5.76 -8.40 -7.08
CA ASN A 120 4.93 -9.62 -7.10
C ASN A 120 3.43 -9.31 -6.93
N ILE A 121 3.03 -8.05 -7.13
CA ILE A 121 1.62 -7.67 -7.07
C ILE A 121 0.85 -8.30 -8.24
N ALA A 122 -0.36 -8.75 -7.96
CA ALA A 122 -1.32 -9.20 -8.96
C ALA A 122 -2.53 -8.28 -8.98
N ILE A 123 -2.93 -7.84 -10.17
CA ILE A 123 -4.14 -7.05 -10.39
C ILE A 123 -5.05 -7.82 -11.35
N LYS A 124 -6.29 -8.07 -10.94
CA LYS A 124 -7.30 -8.74 -11.74
C LYS A 124 -8.62 -8.00 -11.65
N GLN A 125 -9.38 -8.02 -12.74
CA GLN A 125 -10.70 -7.41 -12.82
C GLN A 125 -11.73 -8.46 -13.24
N ALA A 126 -12.92 -8.35 -12.65
CA ALA A 126 -14.11 -9.07 -13.07
C ALA A 126 -15.28 -8.08 -13.13
N ALA A 127 -16.23 -8.33 -14.03
CA ALA A 127 -17.41 -7.51 -14.18
C ALA A 127 -18.66 -8.37 -14.34
N TYR A 128 -19.76 -7.93 -13.75
CA TYR A 128 -21.08 -8.52 -13.88
C TYR A 128 -22.13 -7.43 -13.79
N GLU A 129 -23.04 -7.37 -14.76
CA GLU A 129 -24.15 -6.42 -14.82
C GLU A 129 -23.77 -4.95 -14.51
N GLY A 130 -22.64 -4.49 -15.08
CA GLY A 130 -22.14 -3.12 -14.89
C GLY A 130 -21.31 -2.90 -13.62
N ILE A 131 -21.34 -3.80 -12.66
CA ILE A 131 -20.47 -3.76 -11.50
C ILE A 131 -19.12 -4.34 -11.87
N ARG A 132 -18.04 -3.58 -11.64
CA ARG A 132 -16.66 -4.03 -11.84
C ARG A 132 -15.94 -4.07 -10.51
N VAL A 133 -15.27 -5.19 -10.24
CA VAL A 133 -14.41 -5.37 -9.08
C VAL A 133 -12.97 -5.51 -9.55
N THR A 134 -12.08 -4.72 -8.99
CA THR A 134 -10.63 -4.83 -9.19
C THR A 134 -10.02 -5.37 -7.90
N ALA A 135 -9.38 -6.53 -7.98
CA ALA A 135 -8.61 -7.09 -6.89
C ALA A 135 -7.13 -6.78 -7.08
N VAL A 136 -6.50 -6.23 -6.05
CA VAL A 136 -5.07 -5.91 -5.97
C VAL A 136 -4.50 -6.74 -4.84
N VAL A 137 -3.64 -7.71 -5.15
CA VAL A 137 -3.24 -8.75 -4.22
C VAL A 137 -1.73 -8.90 -4.14
N THR A 138 -1.20 -9.01 -2.94
CA THR A 138 0.13 -9.58 -2.68
C THR A 138 -0.03 -10.82 -1.81
N ALA A 139 0.62 -11.93 -2.18
CA ALA A 139 0.55 -13.18 -1.45
C ALA A 139 1.93 -13.79 -1.24
N GLY A 140 2.26 -14.10 0.02
CA GLY A 140 3.47 -14.80 0.42
C GLY A 140 3.15 -15.76 1.56
N ALA A 141 3.26 -17.04 1.32
CA ALA A 141 2.93 -18.08 2.28
C ALA A 141 4.10 -19.04 2.56
N GLU A 142 5.32 -18.72 2.15
CA GLU A 142 6.48 -19.60 2.29
C GLU A 142 6.93 -19.77 3.75
N GLY A 143 6.74 -18.74 4.58
CA GLY A 143 7.28 -18.70 5.93
C GLY A 143 6.36 -19.21 7.02
N ASN A 144 5.06 -18.97 6.89
CA ASN A 144 4.08 -19.15 7.96
C ASN A 144 2.66 -19.52 7.49
N PRO A 145 2.48 -20.41 6.50
CA PRO A 145 1.14 -20.84 6.14
C PRO A 145 0.52 -21.56 7.34
N GLY A 146 -0.66 -21.11 7.73
CA GLY A 146 -1.43 -21.68 8.83
C GLY A 146 -2.88 -21.88 8.45
N ARG A 147 -3.63 -22.58 9.27
CA ARG A 147 -5.07 -22.74 9.13
C ARG A 147 -5.79 -22.33 10.40
N VAL A 148 -7.05 -21.98 10.27
CA VAL A 148 -7.91 -21.75 11.43
C VAL A 148 -7.96 -23.03 12.28
N GLY A 149 -7.70 -22.89 13.59
CA GLY A 149 -7.63 -24.00 14.54
C GLY A 149 -6.21 -24.53 14.80
N ASP A 150 -5.20 -24.09 14.07
CA ASP A 150 -3.80 -24.36 14.42
C ASP A 150 -3.43 -23.69 15.75
N LYS A 151 -2.47 -24.29 16.47
CA LYS A 151 -1.95 -23.70 17.69
C LYS A 151 -1.32 -22.32 17.39
N ALA A 152 -1.67 -21.32 18.19
CA ALA A 152 -1.02 -20.02 18.09
C ALA A 152 0.49 -20.16 18.36
N VAL A 153 1.30 -19.60 17.48
CA VAL A 153 2.77 -19.67 17.51
C VAL A 153 3.43 -18.30 17.79
N TYR A 154 2.62 -17.28 17.97
CA TYR A 154 3.08 -15.94 18.24
C TYR A 154 2.18 -15.26 19.28
N ASN A 155 2.84 -14.61 20.22
CA ASN A 155 2.17 -13.80 21.23
C ASN A 155 2.74 -12.36 21.21
N ALA A 156 1.95 -11.42 20.66
CA ALA A 156 2.33 -10.02 20.56
C ALA A 156 2.58 -9.36 21.91
N ILE A 157 1.89 -9.83 22.98
CA ILE A 157 2.02 -9.29 24.34
C ILE A 157 3.36 -9.74 24.96
N ALA A 158 3.78 -10.97 24.69
CA ALA A 158 5.04 -11.51 25.21
C ALA A 158 6.29 -10.99 24.49
N LYS A 159 6.14 -10.13 23.48
CA LYS A 159 7.25 -9.58 22.66
C LYS A 159 8.18 -10.66 22.08
N GLU A 160 7.63 -11.82 21.78
CA GLU A 160 8.37 -12.91 21.15
C GLU A 160 8.83 -12.51 19.75
N LYS A 161 9.97 -13.09 19.32
CA LYS A 161 10.48 -12.82 17.96
C LYS A 161 9.50 -13.38 16.92
N LEU A 162 9.04 -12.50 16.04
CA LEU A 162 8.14 -12.89 14.95
C LEU A 162 8.82 -13.93 14.03
N PRO A 163 8.11 -14.99 13.61
CA PRO A 163 8.55 -15.81 12.51
C PRO A 163 8.65 -14.96 11.24
N ARG A 164 9.38 -15.43 10.22
CA ARG A 164 9.44 -14.72 8.93
C ARG A 164 8.02 -14.42 8.45
N PRO A 165 7.68 -13.15 8.18
CA PRO A 165 6.32 -12.78 7.82
C PRO A 165 5.98 -13.33 6.43
N GLY A 166 4.97 -14.15 6.36
CA GLY A 166 4.19 -14.38 5.16
C GLY A 166 2.88 -13.63 5.33
N THR A 167 2.40 -12.97 4.30
CA THR A 167 1.20 -12.15 4.37
C THR A 167 0.43 -12.26 3.05
N ILE A 168 -0.88 -12.34 3.15
CA ILE A 168 -1.76 -12.18 1.99
C ILE A 168 -2.58 -10.93 2.24
N ASN A 169 -2.30 -9.88 1.46
CA ASN A 169 -3.06 -8.64 1.48
C ASN A 169 -3.91 -8.56 0.22
N ILE A 170 -5.19 -8.26 0.41
CA ILE A 170 -6.18 -8.14 -0.65
C ILE A 170 -6.83 -6.77 -0.53
N MET A 171 -6.76 -5.97 -1.58
CA MET A 171 -7.52 -4.74 -1.73
C MET A 171 -8.54 -4.96 -2.84
N LEU A 172 -9.82 -4.68 -2.56
CA LEU A 172 -10.90 -4.74 -3.54
C LEU A 172 -11.37 -3.33 -3.82
N TYR A 173 -11.37 -2.94 -5.09
CA TYR A 173 -11.92 -1.68 -5.55
C TYR A 173 -13.18 -1.95 -6.38
N PHE A 174 -14.28 -1.26 -6.05
CA PHE A 174 -15.56 -1.35 -6.73
C PHE A 174 -15.81 -0.05 -7.51
N ASN A 175 -16.36 -0.13 -8.71
CA ASN A 175 -16.72 1.04 -9.52
C ASN A 175 -18.07 1.66 -9.13
N CYS A 176 -18.64 1.25 -8.00
CA CYS A 176 -19.92 1.74 -7.48
C CYS A 176 -19.87 1.88 -5.97
N ASP A 177 -20.80 2.64 -5.41
CA ASP A 177 -20.93 2.80 -3.98
C ASP A 177 -21.46 1.52 -3.35
N MET A 178 -20.85 1.13 -2.23
CA MET A 178 -21.19 -0.06 -1.47
C MET A 178 -21.58 0.32 -0.03
N PRO A 179 -22.81 0.08 0.40
CA PRO A 179 -23.18 0.27 1.81
C PRO A 179 -22.29 -0.55 2.74
N PRO A 180 -22.07 -0.10 4.00
CA PRO A 180 -21.16 -0.76 4.94
C PRO A 180 -21.40 -2.27 5.11
N GLY A 181 -22.67 -2.69 5.12
CA GLY A 181 -23.03 -4.12 5.21
C GLY A 181 -22.60 -4.94 3.99
N ILE A 182 -22.60 -4.34 2.79
CA ILE A 182 -22.12 -4.98 1.56
C ILE A 182 -20.60 -5.04 1.54
N LEU A 183 -19.91 -3.98 2.01
CA LEU A 183 -18.44 -4.01 2.19
C LEU A 183 -18.02 -5.11 3.18
N ALA A 184 -18.76 -5.29 4.28
CA ALA A 184 -18.51 -6.39 5.22
C ALA A 184 -18.71 -7.76 4.55
N ARG A 185 -19.75 -7.92 3.72
CA ARG A 185 -19.96 -9.15 2.94
C ARG A 185 -18.85 -9.40 1.94
N ALA A 186 -18.37 -8.35 1.25
CA ALA A 186 -17.25 -8.46 0.33
C ALA A 186 -15.96 -8.93 1.03
N LEU A 187 -15.70 -8.46 2.27
CA LEU A 187 -14.58 -8.93 3.08
C LEU A 187 -14.67 -10.44 3.37
N VAL A 188 -15.86 -10.93 3.73
CA VAL A 188 -16.10 -12.36 3.95
C VAL A 188 -15.84 -13.14 2.67
N THR A 189 -16.43 -12.73 1.55
CA THR A 189 -16.24 -13.39 0.25
C THR A 189 -14.77 -13.40 -0.19
N ALA A 190 -14.03 -12.31 0.03
CA ALA A 190 -12.59 -12.26 -0.26
C ALA A 190 -11.80 -13.27 0.59
N THR A 191 -12.19 -13.45 1.85
CA THR A 191 -11.56 -14.42 2.75
C THR A 191 -11.86 -15.85 2.32
N GLU A 192 -13.10 -16.16 1.93
CA GLU A 192 -13.49 -17.45 1.36
C GLU A 192 -12.72 -17.74 0.07
N ALA A 193 -12.64 -16.78 -0.86
CA ALA A 193 -11.90 -16.91 -2.12
C ALA A 193 -10.39 -17.14 -1.87
N LYS A 194 -9.79 -16.44 -0.91
CA LYS A 194 -8.40 -16.67 -0.50
C LYS A 194 -8.22 -18.11 -0.03
N THR A 195 -9.09 -18.59 0.83
CA THR A 195 -9.03 -19.95 1.37
C THR A 195 -9.15 -20.99 0.26
N ALA A 196 -10.12 -20.83 -0.64
CA ALA A 196 -10.27 -21.71 -1.81
C ALA A 196 -9.00 -21.76 -2.67
N ALA A 197 -8.42 -20.61 -2.98
CA ALA A 197 -7.19 -20.52 -3.77
C ALA A 197 -5.99 -21.23 -3.08
N LEU A 198 -5.84 -21.11 -1.77
CA LEU A 198 -4.79 -21.81 -1.02
C LEU A 198 -5.00 -23.33 -1.03
N GLN A 199 -6.24 -23.79 -0.97
CA GLN A 199 -6.60 -25.21 -1.04
C GLN A 199 -6.39 -25.78 -2.44
N GLU A 200 -6.75 -25.03 -3.50
CA GLU A 200 -6.47 -25.43 -4.89
C GLU A 200 -4.96 -25.57 -5.16
N LEU A 201 -4.14 -24.73 -4.52
CA LEU A 201 -2.68 -24.82 -4.58
C LEU A 201 -2.11 -25.96 -3.70
N ILE A 202 -2.96 -26.69 -2.96
CA ILE A 202 -2.57 -27.75 -2.01
C ILE A 202 -1.50 -27.24 -1.02
N LEU A 203 -1.62 -25.97 -0.59
CA LEU A 203 -0.68 -25.39 0.35
C LEU A 203 -0.92 -25.96 1.75
N GLY A 204 0.03 -26.74 2.26
CA GLY A 204 -0.04 -27.31 3.59
C GLY A 204 0.15 -26.27 4.69
N SER A 205 -0.55 -26.44 5.82
CA SER A 205 -0.21 -25.70 7.04
C SER A 205 1.18 -26.13 7.54
N ARG A 206 1.94 -25.16 8.04
CA ARG A 206 3.21 -25.42 8.72
C ARG A 206 3.03 -25.97 10.14
N TYR A 207 1.84 -25.83 10.69
CA TYR A 207 1.57 -26.09 12.13
C TYR A 207 0.67 -27.29 12.36
N SER A 208 0.12 -27.88 11.31
CA SER A 208 -0.71 -29.08 11.34
C SER A 208 -0.64 -29.85 10.02
N SER A 209 -1.26 -31.02 9.94
CA SER A 209 -1.37 -31.82 8.72
C SER A 209 -2.43 -31.31 7.72
N GLY A 210 -3.16 -30.23 8.05
CA GLY A 210 -4.20 -29.68 7.18
C GLY A 210 -3.66 -28.70 6.14
N LEU A 211 -4.55 -28.27 5.23
CA LEU A 211 -4.26 -27.21 4.28
C LEU A 211 -4.40 -25.82 4.93
N ALA A 212 -3.61 -24.85 4.46
CA ALA A 212 -3.69 -23.45 4.90
C ALA A 212 -5.05 -22.81 4.53
N THR A 213 -5.44 -21.79 5.30
CA THR A 213 -6.69 -21.04 5.09
C THR A 213 -6.48 -19.53 5.08
#